data_919f71bf00370d15f4100b1372579142
#
_entry.id   919f71bf00370d15f4100b1372579142
#
_cell.length_a   1.000
_cell.length_b   1.000
_cell.length_c   1.000
_cell.angle_alpha   90.00
_cell.angle_beta   90.00
_cell.angle_gamma   90.00
#
_symmetry.space_group_name_H-M   'P 1'
#
loop_
_entity.id
_entity.type
_entity.pdbx_description
1 polymer ?
#
loop_
_entity_poly.entity_id
_entity_poly.type
_entity_poly.pdbx_seq_one_letter_code
_entity_poly.pdbx_strand_id
1 'polypeptide(L)'
;AWQKVTFVDGFTIEAVSNNESLNQKEQLFFLNLGGYKEGEFEEYHYKVLVVAKTKAEAIKKAKQTTFYKHCGFKGAESHIDDKYGIDVDDIHNIEEILSDKFKSQYRLKITKTNVISEDEKHIGYLKLDKISV
;
A
#
# COMPACT_ATOMS: atom_id res chain seq x y z
N ALA A 1 -13.96 7.32 -0.73
CA ALA A 1 -12.75 7.63 0.06
C ALA A 1 -11.57 7.94 -0.88
N TRP A 2 -10.62 8.75 -0.42
CA TRP A 2 -9.36 9.02 -1.09
C TRP A 2 -8.23 9.22 -0.07
N GLN A 3 -7.01 9.05 -0.52
CA GLN A 3 -5.81 9.32 0.26
C GLN A 3 -4.79 10.03 -0.63
N LYS A 4 -4.20 11.12 -0.11
CA LYS A 4 -3.06 11.77 -0.74
C LYS A 4 -1.80 11.03 -0.30
N VAL A 5 -1.18 10.30 -1.22
CA VAL A 5 -0.02 9.45 -0.90
C VAL A 5 1.27 10.28 -0.94
N THR A 6 1.83 10.55 0.22
CA THR A 6 3.09 11.27 0.40
C THR A 6 4.08 10.53 1.30
N PHE A 7 3.60 9.58 2.08
CA PHE A 7 4.40 8.83 3.04
C PHE A 7 3.94 7.37 3.16
N VAL A 8 4.84 6.42 2.95
CA VAL A 8 4.56 4.98 3.06
C VAL A 8 5.78 4.25 3.65
N ASP A 9 5.58 3.46 4.69
CA ASP A 9 6.58 2.56 5.30
C ASP A 9 7.92 3.25 5.69
N GLY A 10 7.88 4.48 6.13
CA GLY A 10 9.09 5.23 6.46
C GLY A 10 9.80 5.85 5.25
N PHE A 11 9.10 5.97 4.12
CA PHE A 11 9.58 6.63 2.90
C PHE A 11 8.64 7.77 2.50
N THR A 12 9.23 8.85 2.02
CA THR A 12 8.48 9.89 1.32
C THR A 12 8.28 9.51 -0.13
N ILE A 13 7.12 9.82 -0.68
CA ILE A 13 6.74 9.55 -2.07
C ILE A 13 6.48 10.87 -2.77
N GLU A 14 7.21 11.14 -3.84
CA GLU A 14 7.10 12.36 -4.63
C GLU A 14 7.05 12.06 -6.12
N ALA A 15 6.22 12.81 -6.85
CA ALA A 15 6.28 12.83 -8.30
C ALA A 15 7.36 13.85 -8.74
N VAL A 16 8.36 13.38 -9.43
CA VAL A 16 9.47 14.20 -9.96
C VAL A 16 9.55 14.09 -11.47
N SER A 17 10.26 15.02 -12.13
CA SER A 17 10.46 14.94 -13.58
C SER A 17 11.09 13.60 -13.99
N ASN A 18 10.64 13.01 -15.08
CA ASN A 18 11.23 11.78 -15.62
C ASN A 18 12.67 11.94 -16.10
N ASN A 19 13.15 13.17 -16.25
CA ASN A 19 14.56 13.48 -16.56
C ASN A 19 15.47 13.39 -15.32
N GLU A 20 14.91 13.34 -14.12
CA GLU A 20 15.68 13.17 -12.90
C GLU A 20 16.27 11.75 -12.84
N SER A 21 17.58 11.67 -12.63
CA SER A 21 18.25 10.38 -12.45
C SER A 21 17.98 9.86 -11.04
N LEU A 22 17.23 8.76 -10.94
CA LEU A 22 16.91 8.10 -9.67
C LEU A 22 17.72 6.80 -9.55
N ASN A 23 18.53 6.71 -8.50
CA ASN A 23 19.29 5.49 -8.16
C ASN A 23 18.60 4.76 -6.99
N GLN A 24 17.33 4.41 -7.18
CA GLN A 24 16.53 3.73 -6.17
C GLN A 24 16.14 2.33 -6.64
N LYS A 25 16.14 1.38 -5.70
CA LYS A 25 15.64 0.00 -5.90
C LYS A 25 14.21 -0.15 -5.35
N GLU A 26 13.83 0.75 -4.47
CA GLU A 26 12.51 0.79 -3.85
C GLU A 26 11.44 1.15 -4.88
N GLN A 27 10.32 0.46 -4.77
CA GLN A 27 9.13 0.63 -5.60
C GLN A 27 7.90 0.73 -4.71
N LEU A 28 6.87 1.41 -5.17
CA LEU A 28 5.61 1.53 -4.46
C LEU A 28 4.62 0.50 -5.02
N PHE A 29 4.08 -0.33 -4.14
CA PHE A 29 3.08 -1.34 -4.48
C PHE A 29 1.76 -1.07 -3.80
N PHE A 30 0.68 -1.32 -4.54
CA PHE A 30 -0.66 -1.45 -4.01
C PHE A 30 -1.03 -2.93 -3.98
N LEU A 31 -1.57 -3.39 -2.85
CA LEU A 31 -2.07 -4.75 -2.72
C LEU A 31 -3.51 -4.71 -2.20
N ASN A 32 -4.33 -5.58 -2.77
CA ASN A 32 -5.63 -5.95 -2.24
C ASN A 32 -5.52 -7.36 -1.67
N LEU A 33 -5.79 -7.49 -0.37
CA LEU A 33 -5.70 -8.74 0.36
C LEU A 33 -7.09 -9.19 0.75
N GLY A 34 -7.39 -10.47 0.56
CA GLY A 34 -8.61 -11.10 1.05
C GLY A 34 -8.35 -11.90 2.32
N GLY A 35 -9.31 -11.97 3.21
CA GLY A 35 -9.19 -12.76 4.44
C GLY A 35 -10.49 -12.89 5.22
N TYR A 36 -10.53 -13.91 6.07
CA TYR A 36 -11.68 -14.21 6.92
C TYR A 36 -11.36 -13.98 8.39
N LYS A 37 -12.33 -13.51 9.16
CA LYS A 37 -12.28 -13.50 10.62
C LYS A 37 -12.94 -14.74 11.17
N GLU A 38 -12.41 -15.25 12.29
CA GLU A 38 -12.97 -16.41 12.96
C GLU A 38 -14.44 -16.18 13.34
N GLY A 39 -15.28 -17.14 12.99
CA GLY A 39 -16.72 -17.11 13.31
C GLY A 39 -17.57 -16.20 12.41
N GLU A 40 -16.98 -15.51 11.45
CA GLU A 40 -17.70 -14.65 10.50
C GLU A 40 -17.78 -15.29 9.11
N PHE A 41 -18.97 -15.31 8.53
CA PHE A 41 -19.21 -15.83 7.17
C PHE A 41 -19.12 -14.69 6.15
N GLU A 42 -17.98 -13.98 6.16
CA GLU A 42 -17.74 -12.83 5.31
C GLU A 42 -16.25 -12.71 5.00
N GLU A 43 -15.91 -12.50 3.75
CA GLU A 43 -14.56 -12.18 3.32
C GLU A 43 -14.30 -10.69 3.42
N TYR A 44 -13.25 -10.34 4.13
CA TYR A 44 -12.79 -8.95 4.25
C TYR A 44 -11.67 -8.65 3.26
N HIS A 45 -11.70 -7.46 2.68
CA HIS A 45 -10.66 -6.99 1.77
C HIS A 45 -9.89 -5.83 2.39
N TYR A 46 -8.57 -5.94 2.35
CA TYR A 46 -7.64 -4.96 2.91
C TYR A 46 -6.79 -4.38 1.80
N LYS A 47 -6.87 -3.07 1.65
CA LYS A 47 -6.08 -2.33 0.68
C LYS A 47 -4.90 -1.71 1.40
N VAL A 48 -3.68 -2.03 0.95
CA VAL A 48 -2.46 -1.55 1.56
C VAL A 48 -1.48 -1.02 0.51
N LEU A 49 -0.71 0.00 0.91
CA LEU A 49 0.45 0.48 0.17
C LEU A 49 1.70 0.02 0.91
N VAL A 50 2.68 -0.47 0.19
CA VAL A 50 3.97 -0.85 0.73
C VAL A 50 5.10 -0.37 -0.19
N VAL A 51 6.24 -0.02 0.42
CA VAL A 51 7.50 0.20 -0.28
C VAL A 51 8.35 -1.06 -0.16
N ALA A 52 8.76 -1.61 -1.29
CA ALA A 52 9.56 -2.82 -1.36
C ALA A 52 10.43 -2.83 -2.62
N LYS A 53 11.45 -3.67 -2.66
CA LYS A 53 12.32 -3.83 -3.83
C LYS A 53 11.75 -4.82 -4.86
N THR A 54 10.94 -5.77 -4.38
CA THR A 54 10.32 -6.81 -5.22
C THR A 54 8.87 -7.04 -4.84
N LYS A 55 8.09 -7.64 -5.75
CA LYS A 55 6.72 -8.08 -5.47
C LYS A 55 6.66 -9.07 -4.30
N ALA A 56 7.59 -10.02 -4.22
CA ALA A 56 7.65 -10.99 -3.13
C ALA A 56 7.83 -10.32 -1.76
N GLU A 57 8.72 -9.33 -1.67
CA GLU A 57 8.91 -8.53 -0.46
C GLU A 57 7.66 -7.72 -0.11
N ALA A 58 7.01 -7.12 -1.11
CA ALA A 58 5.76 -6.39 -0.93
C ALA A 58 4.64 -7.27 -0.36
N ILE A 59 4.47 -8.47 -0.89
CA ILE A 59 3.49 -9.46 -0.40
C ILE A 59 3.78 -9.82 1.06
N LYS A 60 5.02 -10.13 1.38
CA LYS A 60 5.42 -10.47 2.75
C LYS A 60 5.11 -9.35 3.75
N LYS A 61 5.49 -8.12 3.42
CA LYS A 61 5.20 -6.93 4.25
C LYS A 61 3.70 -6.69 4.42
N ALA A 62 2.94 -6.76 3.33
CA ALA A 62 1.50 -6.53 3.34
C ALA A 62 0.76 -7.56 4.19
N LYS A 63 1.08 -8.84 4.05
CA LYS A 63 0.49 -9.92 4.85
C LYS A 63 0.78 -9.74 6.34
N GLN A 64 2.02 -9.41 6.71
CA GLN A 64 2.39 -9.15 8.10
C GLN A 64 1.59 -7.98 8.71
N THR A 65 1.49 -6.86 7.98
CA THR A 65 0.75 -5.68 8.45
C THR A 65 -0.74 -5.95 8.60
N THR A 66 -1.34 -6.61 7.62
CA THR A 66 -2.77 -6.92 7.61
C THR A 66 -3.11 -7.96 8.65
N PHE A 67 -2.24 -8.92 8.86
CA PHE A 67 -2.40 -9.92 9.90
C PHE A 67 -2.58 -9.29 11.28
N TYR A 68 -1.71 -8.37 11.68
CA TYR A 68 -1.84 -7.66 12.96
C TYR A 68 -3.15 -6.88 13.08
N LYS A 69 -3.56 -6.22 12.01
CA LYS A 69 -4.83 -5.46 11.99
C LYS A 69 -6.05 -6.36 12.03
N HIS A 70 -5.99 -7.51 11.38
CA HIS A 70 -7.10 -8.44 11.25
C HIS A 70 -7.37 -9.26 12.52
N CYS A 71 -6.31 -9.71 13.19
CA CYS A 71 -6.40 -10.58 14.34
C CYS A 71 -6.64 -9.85 15.65
N GLY A 72 -6.43 -8.55 15.71
CA GLY A 72 -6.89 -7.66 16.78
C GLY A 72 -6.27 -7.85 18.17
N PHE A 73 -5.26 -8.74 18.37
CA PHE A 73 -4.60 -8.89 19.66
C PHE A 73 -3.11 -9.21 19.54
N LYS A 74 -2.34 -8.70 20.48
CA LYS A 74 -0.92 -8.99 20.62
C LYS A 74 -0.71 -10.43 21.12
N GLY A 75 0.20 -11.15 20.48
CA GLY A 75 0.59 -12.49 20.93
C GLY A 75 0.00 -13.65 20.16
N ALA A 76 -0.80 -13.38 19.13
CA ALA A 76 -1.32 -14.41 18.23
C ALA A 76 -0.30 -14.90 17.18
N GLU A 77 0.92 -14.39 17.25
CA GLU A 77 1.97 -14.54 16.24
C GLU A 77 2.41 -15.97 15.94
N SER A 78 2.21 -16.88 16.91
CA SER A 78 2.70 -18.25 16.79
C SER A 78 1.66 -19.30 16.47
N HIS A 79 0.37 -18.96 16.41
CA HIS A 79 -0.72 -19.97 16.36
C HIS A 79 -1.79 -19.73 15.30
N ILE A 80 -1.63 -18.74 14.43
CA ILE A 80 -2.55 -18.57 13.32
C ILE A 80 -2.00 -19.36 12.15
N ASP A 81 -2.17 -20.66 12.29
CA ASP A 81 -2.07 -21.57 11.18
C ASP A 81 -3.04 -21.13 10.08
N ASP A 82 -2.66 -21.41 8.86
CA ASP A 82 -3.29 -21.13 7.57
C ASP A 82 -4.81 -21.39 7.46
N LYS A 83 -5.49 -21.67 8.56
CA LYS A 83 -6.92 -22.01 8.58
C LYS A 83 -7.83 -20.88 8.11
N TYR A 84 -7.39 -19.62 8.28
CA TYR A 84 -8.08 -18.41 7.82
C TYR A 84 -7.11 -17.48 7.09
N GLY A 85 -6.27 -18.06 6.24
CA GLY A 85 -5.17 -17.37 5.58
C GLY A 85 -5.57 -16.04 4.94
N ILE A 86 -4.62 -15.11 4.92
CA ILE A 86 -4.71 -13.90 4.12
C ILE A 86 -4.11 -14.20 2.76
N ASP A 87 -4.91 -14.06 1.72
CA ASP A 87 -4.48 -14.24 0.34
C ASP A 87 -4.32 -12.90 -0.39
N VAL A 88 -3.60 -12.90 -1.48
CA VAL A 88 -3.40 -11.74 -2.34
C VAL A 88 -4.33 -11.83 -3.54
N ASP A 89 -5.35 -10.97 -3.56
CA ASP A 89 -6.27 -10.88 -4.69
C ASP A 89 -5.63 -10.12 -5.86
N ASP A 90 -5.01 -8.98 -5.55
CA ASP A 90 -4.35 -8.13 -6.54
C ASP A 90 -3.05 -7.54 -6.00
N ILE A 91 -2.06 -7.39 -6.88
CA ILE A 91 -0.84 -6.63 -6.64
C ILE A 91 -0.47 -5.79 -7.85
N HIS A 92 -0.22 -4.51 -7.64
CA HIS A 92 0.21 -3.58 -8.68
C HIS A 92 1.44 -2.79 -8.24
N ASN A 93 2.44 -2.69 -9.13
CA ASN A 93 3.43 -1.64 -9.05
C ASN A 93 2.75 -0.35 -9.50
N ILE A 94 2.71 0.66 -8.63
CA ILE A 94 1.97 1.89 -8.90
C ILE A 94 2.49 2.60 -10.15
N GLU A 95 3.81 2.67 -10.33
CA GLU A 95 4.40 3.35 -11.49
C GLU A 95 4.01 2.67 -12.81
N GLU A 96 3.85 1.35 -12.82
CA GLU A 96 3.44 0.59 -14.01
C GLU A 96 1.99 0.84 -14.43
N ILE A 97 1.09 1.08 -13.48
CA ILE A 97 -0.35 1.28 -13.77
C ILE A 97 -0.74 2.75 -14.01
N LEU A 98 0.17 3.70 -13.81
CA LEU A 98 -0.08 5.10 -14.11
C LEU A 98 -0.23 5.31 -15.62
N SER A 99 -0.98 6.36 -16.00
CA SER A 99 -1.21 6.68 -17.40
C SER A 99 0.10 6.93 -18.16
N ASP A 100 0.11 6.64 -19.47
CA ASP A 100 1.27 6.92 -20.32
C ASP A 100 1.63 8.40 -20.33
N LYS A 101 0.63 9.27 -20.24
CA LYS A 101 0.83 10.72 -20.11
C LYS A 101 1.62 11.05 -18.83
N PHE A 102 1.28 10.43 -17.71
CA PHE A 102 2.03 10.62 -16.46
C PHE A 102 3.46 10.09 -16.60
N LYS A 103 3.63 8.85 -17.06
CA LYS A 103 4.95 8.20 -17.21
C LYS A 103 5.89 8.92 -18.18
N SER A 104 5.34 9.66 -19.16
CA SER A 104 6.14 10.48 -20.07
C SER A 104 6.73 11.74 -19.43
N GLN A 105 6.17 12.19 -18.32
CA GLN A 105 6.54 13.46 -17.65
C GLN A 105 7.14 13.25 -16.27
N TYR A 106 6.76 12.21 -15.55
CA TYR A 106 7.06 12.03 -14.14
C TYR A 106 7.54 10.62 -13.80
N ARG A 107 8.25 10.55 -12.69
CA ARG A 107 8.62 9.32 -12.00
C ARG A 107 8.28 9.45 -10.51
N LEU A 108 8.18 8.35 -9.80
CA LEU A 108 8.04 8.35 -8.34
C LEU A 108 9.42 8.29 -7.69
N LYS A 109 9.75 9.34 -6.95
CA LYS A 109 10.94 9.39 -6.09
C LYS A 109 10.55 8.89 -4.70
N ILE A 110 11.25 7.87 -4.23
CA ILE A 110 11.02 7.19 -2.96
C ILE A 110 12.25 7.39 -2.10
N THR A 111 12.11 8.16 -1.01
CA THR A 111 13.24 8.55 -0.17
C THR A 111 12.99 8.12 1.26
N LYS A 112 13.92 7.37 1.85
CA LYS A 112 13.85 6.98 3.26
C LYS A 112 13.89 8.21 4.16
N THR A 113 13.03 8.23 5.17
CA THR A 113 12.94 9.32 6.15
C THR A 113 12.76 8.77 7.56
N ASN A 114 13.26 9.52 8.55
CA ASN A 114 13.02 9.25 9.97
C ASN A 114 11.80 10.03 10.52
N VAL A 115 11.22 10.90 9.72
CA VAL A 115 10.02 11.66 10.09
C VAL A 115 8.81 10.75 9.97
N ILE A 116 8.03 10.63 11.04
CA ILE A 116 6.73 9.96 11.01
C ILE A 116 5.69 10.98 10.57
N SER A 117 5.01 10.70 9.48
CA SER A 117 3.92 11.53 8.97
C SER A 117 2.75 10.64 8.55
N GLU A 118 1.56 11.18 8.63
CA GLU A 118 0.35 10.54 8.13
C GLU A 118 -0.14 11.25 6.88
N ASP A 119 -0.59 10.46 5.91
CA ASP A 119 -1.22 10.99 4.71
C ASP A 119 -2.60 11.58 5.01
N GLU A 120 -2.95 12.63 4.29
CA GLU A 120 -4.30 13.17 4.30
C GLU A 120 -5.27 12.14 3.71
N LYS A 121 -6.36 11.87 4.44
CA LYS A 121 -7.37 10.89 4.07
C LYS A 121 -8.77 11.47 4.17
N HIS A 122 -9.61 11.10 3.22
CA HIS A 122 -11.05 11.32 3.29
C HIS A 122 -11.78 9.98 3.29
N ILE A 123 -12.50 9.71 4.35
CA ILE A 123 -13.31 8.50 4.50
C ILE A 123 -14.77 8.85 4.21
N GLY A 124 -15.37 8.10 3.30
CA GLY A 124 -16.75 8.28 2.87
C GLY A 124 -16.89 8.68 1.40
N TYR A 125 -18.09 9.05 1.00
CA TYR A 125 -18.37 9.49 -0.35
C TYR A 125 -17.94 10.95 -0.56
N LEU A 126 -17.30 11.21 -1.68
CA LEU A 126 -16.92 12.55 -2.12
C LEU A 126 -17.18 12.68 -3.60
N LYS A 127 -17.80 13.80 -4.01
CA LYS A 127 -17.95 14.13 -5.42
C LYS A 127 -16.60 14.43 -6.05
N LEU A 128 -16.35 13.94 -7.25
CA LEU A 128 -15.06 14.11 -7.94
C LEU A 128 -14.69 15.59 -8.14
N ASP A 129 -15.67 16.46 -8.36
CA ASP A 129 -15.46 17.91 -8.48
C ASP A 129 -15.02 18.61 -7.19
N LYS A 130 -15.07 17.90 -6.06
CA LYS A 130 -14.64 18.39 -4.76
C LYS A 130 -13.23 17.92 -4.35
N ILE A 131 -12.60 17.11 -5.18
CA ILE A 131 -11.22 16.70 -4.98
C ILE A 131 -10.32 17.84 -5.48
N SER A 132 -9.75 18.59 -4.54
CA SER A 132 -8.70 19.56 -4.87
C SER A 132 -7.40 18.81 -5.17
N VAL A 133 -6.92 19.02 -6.36
CA VAL A 133 -5.64 18.46 -6.82
C VAL A 133 -4.54 19.47 -6.54
#